data_6b6596b90702978854d506581fa5b892
#
_entry.id   6b6596b90702978854d506581fa5b892
#
_cell.length_a   1.000
_cell.length_b   1.000
_cell.length_c   1.000
_cell.angle_alpha   90.00
_cell.angle_beta   90.00
_cell.angle_gamma   90.00
#
_symmetry.space_group_name_H-M   'P 1'
#
loop_
_entity.id
_entity.type
_entity.pdbx_description
1 polymer ?
#
loop_
_entity_poly.entity_id
_entity_poly.type
_entity_poly.pdbx_seq_one_letter_code
_entity_poly.pdbx_strand_id
1 'polypeptide(L)'
;MLVLLPCGVLKLAEKAAGIRTKNFLPGESVAVVSGYLLMAIMTVGYAAIWINGSIFYTWSFTCGIWALVPVADIVFDTGDGGSGDHNTWHFFYSIPCAVLASMSIEQMAAVLVTFEVLAVLVVILRKHEKQRTILLIIQTAVTVVAFVILFLAPGNDIRVASEVQNWMPQYEELSFGEHLFVTVQWLVSSFANENRLLLFGIWLAGILHIICKNERKASDVACMTAAGLFSAAALLPFAGIKVFSDCGLHIADITVRLEQVPRIEEMQAANWFAMCWWIAALLFTCILIWKVSKHNVVLML
;
A
#
# COMPACT_ATOMS: atom_id res chain seq x y z
N MET A 1 -20.10 -5.77 -1.93
CA MET A 1 -18.64 -5.84 -1.80
C MET A 1 -17.92 -5.31 -3.02
N LEU A 2 -18.06 -5.91 -4.21
CA LEU A 2 -17.42 -5.48 -5.47
C LEU A 2 -17.67 -4.01 -5.85
N VAL A 3 -18.73 -3.39 -5.33
CA VAL A 3 -19.04 -1.97 -5.54
C VAL A 3 -18.50 -1.10 -4.38
N LEU A 4 -18.54 -1.59 -3.15
CA LEU A 4 -18.15 -0.80 -1.98
C LEU A 4 -16.65 -0.51 -1.94
N LEU A 5 -15.82 -1.46 -2.36
CA LEU A 5 -14.37 -1.27 -2.39
C LEU A 5 -13.94 -0.16 -3.38
N PRO A 6 -14.34 -0.19 -4.69
CA PRO A 6 -14.01 0.91 -5.59
C PRO A 6 -14.62 2.24 -5.18
N CYS A 7 -15.83 2.26 -4.60
CA CYS A 7 -16.40 3.49 -4.07
C CYS A 7 -15.57 4.06 -2.91
N GLY A 8 -15.05 3.21 -2.03
CA GLY A 8 -14.16 3.61 -0.94
C GLY A 8 -12.84 4.18 -1.48
N VAL A 9 -12.22 3.50 -2.45
CA VAL A 9 -10.97 3.97 -3.10
C VAL A 9 -11.19 5.32 -3.78
N LEU A 10 -12.28 5.50 -4.52
CA LEU A 10 -12.63 6.78 -5.15
C LEU A 10 -12.82 7.89 -4.11
N LYS A 11 -13.53 7.60 -3.02
CA LYS A 11 -13.73 8.55 -1.92
C LYS A 11 -12.42 8.92 -1.24
N LEU A 12 -11.56 7.95 -0.98
CA LEU A 12 -10.25 8.17 -0.39
C LEU A 12 -9.37 9.03 -1.32
N ALA A 13 -9.33 8.69 -2.60
CA ALA A 13 -8.61 9.45 -3.62
C ALA A 13 -9.14 10.90 -3.77
N GLU A 14 -10.48 11.08 -3.74
CA GLU A 14 -11.11 12.39 -3.74
C GLU A 14 -10.64 13.24 -2.56
N LYS A 15 -10.66 12.68 -1.37
CA LYS A 15 -10.22 13.38 -0.15
C LYS A 15 -8.72 13.67 -0.19
N ALA A 16 -7.94 12.70 -0.60
CA ALA A 16 -6.50 12.81 -0.72
C ALA A 16 -6.07 13.84 -1.78
N ALA A 17 -6.73 13.92 -2.90
CA ALA A 17 -6.42 14.89 -3.95
C ALA A 17 -7.00 16.29 -3.71
N GLY A 18 -7.86 16.49 -2.69
CA GLY A 18 -8.57 17.74 -2.47
C GLY A 18 -9.56 18.10 -3.58
N ILE A 19 -9.93 17.11 -4.40
CA ILE A 19 -10.82 17.30 -5.55
C ILE A 19 -12.24 16.94 -5.12
N ARG A 20 -13.21 17.85 -5.36
CA ARG A 20 -14.61 17.48 -5.13
C ARG A 20 -15.12 16.62 -6.28
N THR A 21 -15.84 15.53 -5.98
CA THR A 21 -16.42 14.59 -6.96
C THR A 21 -17.25 15.27 -8.06
N LYS A 22 -17.81 16.43 -7.79
CA LYS A 22 -18.53 17.23 -8.80
C LYS A 22 -17.63 17.75 -9.93
N ASN A 23 -16.32 17.78 -9.71
CA ASN A 23 -15.32 18.29 -10.65
C ASN A 23 -14.45 17.15 -11.22
N PHE A 24 -14.71 15.89 -10.84
CA PHE A 24 -14.03 14.76 -11.45
C PHE A 24 -14.37 14.73 -12.95
N LEU A 25 -13.39 14.94 -13.79
CA LEU A 25 -13.53 14.68 -15.21
C LEU A 25 -13.87 13.18 -15.40
N PRO A 26 -14.79 12.85 -16.31
CA PRO A 26 -15.13 11.45 -16.58
C PRO A 26 -13.90 10.55 -16.78
N GLY A 27 -12.81 11.10 -17.36
CA GLY A 27 -11.55 10.42 -17.57
C GLY A 27 -10.79 10.04 -16.28
N GLU A 28 -10.84 10.86 -15.24
CA GLU A 28 -10.18 10.57 -13.96
C GLU A 28 -10.91 9.44 -13.22
N SER A 29 -12.23 9.46 -13.22
CA SER A 29 -13.05 8.38 -12.67
C SER A 29 -12.81 7.06 -13.41
N VAL A 30 -12.71 7.10 -14.74
CA VAL A 30 -12.36 5.93 -15.56
C VAL A 30 -10.95 5.45 -15.24
N ALA A 31 -9.96 6.34 -15.06
CA ALA A 31 -8.59 5.96 -14.73
C ALA A 31 -8.50 5.25 -13.38
N VAL A 32 -9.17 5.78 -12.33
CA VAL A 32 -9.19 5.14 -10.99
C VAL A 32 -9.91 3.79 -11.03
N VAL A 33 -11.06 3.70 -11.71
CA VAL A 33 -11.81 2.44 -11.86
C VAL A 33 -11.02 1.44 -12.68
N SER A 34 -10.35 1.86 -13.76
CA SER A 34 -9.52 1.00 -14.59
C SER A 34 -8.29 0.49 -13.83
N GLY A 35 -7.62 1.36 -13.06
CA GLY A 35 -6.52 0.98 -12.18
C GLY A 35 -6.96 -0.04 -11.14
N TYR A 36 -8.12 0.18 -10.52
CA TYR A 36 -8.73 -0.76 -9.60
C TYR A 36 -9.06 -2.10 -10.27
N LEU A 37 -9.67 -2.09 -11.45
CA LEU A 37 -10.00 -3.30 -12.20
C LEU A 37 -8.75 -4.08 -12.60
N LEU A 38 -7.67 -3.41 -13.00
CA LEU A 38 -6.39 -4.06 -13.30
C LEU A 38 -5.79 -4.73 -12.06
N MET A 39 -5.82 -4.06 -10.91
CA MET A 39 -5.41 -4.68 -9.63
C MET A 39 -6.36 -5.81 -9.22
N ALA A 40 -7.66 -5.64 -9.44
CA ALA A 40 -8.68 -6.63 -9.09
C ALA A 40 -8.58 -7.93 -9.91
N ILE A 41 -8.20 -7.84 -11.18
CA ILE A 41 -8.02 -9.03 -12.04
C ILE A 41 -6.88 -9.92 -11.51
N MET A 42 -5.81 -9.32 -10.99
CA MET A 42 -4.63 -10.07 -10.55
C MET A 42 -4.72 -10.60 -9.11
N THR A 43 -5.34 -9.85 -8.21
CA THR A 43 -5.33 -10.16 -6.76
C THR A 43 -6.71 -10.43 -6.18
N VAL A 44 -7.73 -9.65 -6.57
CA VAL A 44 -9.07 -9.75 -6.00
C VAL A 44 -9.88 -10.87 -6.64
N GLY A 45 -9.56 -11.28 -7.88
CA GLY A 45 -10.24 -12.37 -8.56
C GLY A 45 -10.20 -13.67 -7.76
N TYR A 46 -9.02 -14.05 -7.28
CA TYR A 46 -8.86 -15.24 -6.43
C TYR A 46 -9.51 -15.04 -5.05
N ALA A 47 -9.32 -13.90 -4.41
CA ALA A 47 -9.88 -13.61 -3.10
C ALA A 47 -11.41 -13.46 -3.11
N ALA A 48 -12.00 -13.01 -4.23
CA ALA A 48 -13.45 -12.85 -4.36
C ALA A 48 -14.18 -14.17 -4.65
N ILE A 49 -13.53 -15.11 -5.33
CA ILE A 49 -14.11 -16.42 -5.67
C ILE A 49 -14.02 -17.38 -4.49
N TRP A 50 -12.96 -17.28 -3.71
CA TRP A 50 -12.80 -18.12 -2.51
C TRP A 50 -13.47 -17.44 -1.32
N ILE A 51 -14.53 -18.07 -0.77
CA ILE A 51 -15.39 -17.48 0.28
C ILE A 51 -14.57 -17.06 1.50
N ASN A 52 -13.67 -17.92 1.99
CA ASN A 52 -12.81 -17.59 3.12
C ASN A 52 -11.86 -16.42 2.80
N GLY A 53 -11.25 -16.45 1.62
CA GLY A 53 -10.40 -15.35 1.15
C GLY A 53 -11.18 -14.04 0.99
N SER A 54 -12.41 -14.09 0.49
CA SER A 54 -13.28 -12.92 0.39
C SER A 54 -13.57 -12.32 1.77
N ILE A 55 -13.93 -13.12 2.76
CA ILE A 55 -14.24 -12.65 4.11
C ILE A 55 -13.00 -12.04 4.75
N PHE A 56 -11.89 -12.75 4.77
CA PHE A 56 -10.69 -12.29 5.48
C PHE A 56 -9.97 -11.14 4.76
N TYR A 57 -9.83 -11.18 3.44
CA TYR A 57 -9.05 -10.18 2.70
C TYR A 57 -9.91 -9.05 2.14
N THR A 58 -10.92 -9.36 1.33
CA THR A 58 -11.67 -8.34 0.60
C THR A 58 -12.53 -7.47 1.53
N TRP A 59 -13.16 -8.07 2.55
CA TRP A 59 -13.93 -7.32 3.54
C TRP A 59 -13.02 -6.48 4.42
N SER A 60 -11.93 -7.06 4.91
CA SER A 60 -10.95 -6.35 5.72
C SER A 60 -10.40 -5.13 5.00
N PHE A 61 -9.96 -5.29 3.74
CA PHE A 61 -9.50 -4.18 2.91
C PHE A 61 -10.58 -3.12 2.68
N THR A 62 -11.80 -3.55 2.37
CA THR A 62 -12.90 -2.61 2.17
C THR A 62 -13.18 -1.79 3.42
N CYS A 63 -13.30 -2.45 4.56
CA CYS A 63 -13.51 -1.79 5.84
C CYS A 63 -12.33 -0.85 6.18
N GLY A 64 -11.09 -1.28 5.96
CA GLY A 64 -9.91 -0.45 6.19
C GLY A 64 -9.91 0.83 5.34
N ILE A 65 -10.24 0.72 4.05
CA ILE A 65 -10.35 1.90 3.18
C ILE A 65 -11.45 2.85 3.66
N TRP A 66 -12.63 2.33 4.02
CA TRP A 66 -13.70 3.18 4.54
C TRP A 66 -13.37 3.80 5.90
N ALA A 67 -12.59 3.12 6.74
CA ALA A 67 -12.06 3.68 7.98
C ALA A 67 -11.11 4.87 7.74
N LEU A 68 -10.31 4.81 6.67
CA LEU A 68 -9.35 5.86 6.31
C LEU A 68 -10.00 7.10 5.63
N VAL A 69 -11.23 7.01 5.11
CA VAL A 69 -11.88 8.16 4.45
C VAL A 69 -11.96 9.40 5.34
N PRO A 70 -12.49 9.35 6.58
CA PRO A 70 -12.52 10.55 7.44
C PRO A 70 -11.14 10.96 7.93
N VAL A 71 -10.21 10.01 8.06
CA VAL A 71 -8.81 10.30 8.42
C VAL A 71 -8.18 11.17 7.32
N ALA A 72 -8.35 10.78 6.07
CA ALA A 72 -7.91 11.56 4.92
C ALA A 72 -8.57 12.94 4.87
N ASP A 73 -9.88 13.02 5.12
CA ASP A 73 -10.62 14.28 5.14
C ASP A 73 -10.03 15.30 6.15
N ILE A 74 -9.58 14.81 7.31
CA ILE A 74 -8.96 15.67 8.33
C ILE A 74 -7.53 16.05 7.96
N VAL A 75 -6.73 15.05 7.57
CA VAL A 75 -5.30 15.25 7.30
C VAL A 75 -5.10 16.20 6.12
N PHE A 76 -6.03 16.22 5.17
CA PHE A 76 -5.90 16.93 3.90
C PHE A 76 -6.77 18.18 3.80
N ASP A 77 -7.50 18.48 4.87
CA ASP A 77 -8.20 19.75 4.99
C ASP A 77 -7.20 20.90 5.00
N THR A 78 -7.12 21.63 3.88
CA THR A 78 -6.21 22.75 3.69
C THR A 78 -6.66 24.03 4.40
N GLY A 79 -7.81 24.00 5.07
CA GLY A 79 -8.32 25.17 5.81
C GLY A 79 -8.78 26.36 4.95
N ASP A 80 -8.66 26.26 3.63
CA ASP A 80 -9.07 27.31 2.71
C ASP A 80 -10.61 27.40 2.59
N GLY A 81 -11.24 27.92 3.65
CA GLY A 81 -12.51 28.67 3.68
C GLY A 81 -13.72 28.19 2.87
N GLY A 82 -13.64 27.08 2.24
CA GLY A 82 -14.82 26.47 1.66
C GLY A 82 -15.61 25.80 2.78
N SER A 83 -16.84 26.27 3.04
CA SER A 83 -17.84 25.63 3.90
C SER A 83 -18.09 24.18 3.45
N GLY A 84 -17.07 23.34 3.58
CA GLY A 84 -17.17 21.90 3.47
C GLY A 84 -18.01 21.50 4.67
N ASP A 85 -19.11 20.86 4.40
CA ASP A 85 -19.93 20.19 5.37
C ASP A 85 -18.99 19.32 6.22
N HIS A 86 -18.56 19.86 7.36
CA HIS A 86 -17.60 19.22 8.28
C HIS A 86 -18.32 18.07 8.99
N ASN A 87 -18.71 17.10 8.19
CA ASN A 87 -19.61 16.05 8.57
C ASN A 87 -18.92 15.01 9.45
N THR A 88 -18.96 15.25 10.77
CA THR A 88 -18.55 14.28 11.78
C THR A 88 -19.30 12.95 11.68
N TRP A 89 -20.39 12.89 10.91
CA TRP A 89 -21.15 11.69 10.61
C TRP A 89 -20.30 10.59 9.96
N HIS A 90 -19.21 10.94 9.26
CA HIS A 90 -18.29 9.96 8.70
C HIS A 90 -17.67 9.04 9.76
N PHE A 91 -17.48 9.50 10.98
CA PHE A 91 -16.97 8.68 12.08
C PHE A 91 -17.96 7.61 12.54
N PHE A 92 -19.25 7.82 12.31
CA PHE A 92 -20.27 6.83 12.67
C PHE A 92 -20.11 5.50 11.95
N TYR A 93 -19.69 5.50 10.70
CA TYR A 93 -19.42 4.27 9.96
C TYR A 93 -17.93 3.86 10.00
N SER A 94 -17.02 4.81 10.13
CA SER A 94 -15.57 4.51 10.04
C SER A 94 -15.08 3.76 11.28
N ILE A 95 -15.56 4.08 12.47
CA ILE A 95 -15.19 3.35 13.69
C ILE A 95 -15.57 1.87 13.62
N PRO A 96 -16.82 1.47 13.30
CA PRO A 96 -17.14 0.07 13.04
C PRO A 96 -16.28 -0.58 11.94
N CYS A 97 -16.02 0.14 10.86
CA CYS A 97 -15.17 -0.34 9.79
C CYS A 97 -13.72 -0.57 10.28
N ALA A 98 -13.18 0.34 11.08
CA ALA A 98 -11.85 0.20 11.68
C ALA A 98 -11.75 -1.04 12.57
N VAL A 99 -12.76 -1.28 13.41
CA VAL A 99 -12.84 -2.49 14.25
C VAL A 99 -12.86 -3.76 13.40
N LEU A 100 -13.76 -3.82 12.40
CA LEU A 100 -13.89 -4.98 11.53
C LEU A 100 -12.60 -5.26 10.75
N ALA A 101 -11.95 -4.22 10.23
CA ALA A 101 -10.67 -4.36 9.55
C ALA A 101 -9.56 -4.86 10.48
N SER A 102 -9.48 -4.29 11.70
CA SER A 102 -8.43 -4.61 12.66
C SER A 102 -8.60 -5.95 13.35
N MET A 103 -9.81 -6.51 13.38
CA MET A 103 -10.08 -7.84 13.94
C MET A 103 -10.02 -8.96 12.89
N SER A 104 -9.77 -8.64 11.61
CA SER A 104 -9.80 -9.62 10.54
C SER A 104 -8.42 -10.20 10.23
N ILE A 105 -7.41 -9.35 10.03
CA ILE A 105 -6.06 -9.74 9.62
C ILE A 105 -5.04 -8.81 10.29
N GLU A 106 -3.98 -9.37 10.86
CA GLU A 106 -2.94 -8.61 11.58
C GLU A 106 -2.23 -7.58 10.70
N GLN A 107 -1.93 -7.93 9.45
CA GLN A 107 -1.27 -7.01 8.52
C GLN A 107 -2.14 -5.78 8.26
N MET A 108 -3.45 -5.97 8.06
CA MET A 108 -4.37 -4.86 7.83
C MET A 108 -4.53 -4.00 9.08
N ALA A 109 -4.61 -4.63 10.26
CA ALA A 109 -4.65 -3.95 11.53
C ALA A 109 -3.40 -3.09 11.78
N ALA A 110 -2.21 -3.66 11.55
CA ALA A 110 -0.94 -2.94 11.70
C ALA A 110 -0.83 -1.74 10.75
N VAL A 111 -1.22 -1.90 9.48
CA VAL A 111 -1.25 -0.82 8.50
C VAL A 111 -2.22 0.27 8.94
N LEU A 112 -3.45 -0.08 9.33
CA LEU A 112 -4.48 0.88 9.74
C LEU A 112 -4.05 1.67 10.99
N VAL A 113 -3.54 0.99 12.03
CA VAL A 113 -2.99 1.64 13.23
C VAL A 113 -1.87 2.61 12.88
N THR A 114 -0.95 2.19 11.99
CA THR A 114 0.17 3.03 11.57
C THR A 114 -0.32 4.32 10.90
N PHE A 115 -1.23 4.21 9.94
CA PHE A 115 -1.78 5.39 9.25
C PHE A 115 -2.56 6.29 10.20
N GLU A 116 -3.37 5.74 11.10
CA GLU A 116 -4.15 6.53 12.06
C GLU A 116 -3.25 7.24 13.08
N VAL A 117 -2.21 6.57 13.59
CA VAL A 117 -1.23 7.19 14.51
C VAL A 117 -0.49 8.33 13.82
N LEU A 118 -0.02 8.12 12.59
CA LEU A 118 0.62 9.18 11.80
C LEU A 118 -0.34 10.35 11.55
N ALA A 119 -1.60 10.06 11.24
CA ALA A 119 -2.62 11.07 11.06
C ALA A 119 -2.87 11.90 12.34
N VAL A 120 -2.97 11.24 13.49
CA VAL A 120 -3.08 11.93 14.79
C VAL A 120 -1.89 12.86 15.02
N LEU A 121 -0.65 12.41 14.75
CA LEU A 121 0.54 13.24 14.89
C LEU A 121 0.47 14.47 13.97
N VAL A 122 0.11 14.28 12.70
CA VAL A 122 -0.01 15.38 11.73
C VAL A 122 -1.08 16.38 12.17
N VAL A 123 -2.23 15.91 12.62
CA VAL A 123 -3.36 16.76 13.06
C VAL A 123 -3.01 17.57 14.30
N ILE A 124 -2.31 16.96 15.26
CA ILE A 124 -1.82 17.66 16.47
C ILE A 124 -0.81 18.76 16.09
N LEU A 125 0.13 18.46 15.19
CA LEU A 125 1.13 19.41 14.74
C LEU A 125 0.53 20.60 13.96
N ARG A 126 -0.55 20.35 13.21
CA ARG A 126 -1.25 21.39 12.43
C ARG A 126 -2.29 22.17 13.22
N LYS A 127 -2.56 21.81 14.47
CA LYS A 127 -3.56 22.46 15.34
C LYS A 127 -4.96 22.53 14.72
N HIS A 128 -5.40 21.43 14.13
CA HIS A 128 -6.75 21.31 13.57
C HIS A 128 -7.87 21.45 14.59
N GLU A 129 -9.10 21.50 14.11
CA GLU A 129 -10.32 21.60 14.90
C GLU A 129 -10.37 20.51 16.00
N LYS A 130 -10.57 20.96 17.25
CA LYS A 130 -10.49 20.09 18.44
C LYS A 130 -11.45 18.91 18.39
N GLN A 131 -12.68 19.11 17.89
CA GLN A 131 -13.69 18.05 17.86
C GLN A 131 -13.29 16.91 16.92
N ARG A 132 -12.81 17.22 15.73
CA ARG A 132 -12.34 16.24 14.74
C ARG A 132 -11.10 15.49 15.24
N THR A 133 -10.18 16.19 15.86
CA THR A 133 -9.00 15.60 16.49
C THR A 133 -9.38 14.57 17.56
N ILE A 134 -10.37 14.89 18.40
CA ILE A 134 -10.86 13.97 19.43
C ILE A 134 -11.48 12.72 18.80
N LEU A 135 -12.30 12.87 17.75
CA LEU A 135 -12.91 11.73 17.06
C LEU A 135 -11.87 10.83 16.41
N LEU A 136 -10.83 11.41 15.80
CA LEU A 136 -9.71 10.66 15.23
C LEU A 136 -8.93 9.89 16.31
N ILE A 137 -8.67 10.52 17.47
CA ILE A 137 -8.02 9.85 18.61
C ILE A 137 -8.88 8.70 19.13
N ILE A 138 -10.21 8.88 19.21
CA ILE A 138 -11.12 7.80 19.63
C ILE A 138 -11.07 6.65 18.63
N GLN A 139 -11.13 6.93 17.32
CA GLN A 139 -11.03 5.90 16.31
C GLN A 139 -9.71 5.14 16.44
N THR A 140 -8.58 5.85 16.50
CA THR A 140 -7.25 5.25 16.66
C THR A 140 -7.16 4.38 17.92
N ALA A 141 -7.67 4.87 19.04
CA ALA A 141 -7.67 4.10 20.29
C ALA A 141 -8.48 2.79 20.16
N VAL A 142 -9.66 2.85 19.54
CA VAL A 142 -10.49 1.67 19.29
C VAL A 142 -9.80 0.69 18.32
N THR A 143 -9.17 1.20 17.27
CA THR A 143 -8.38 0.39 16.32
C THR A 143 -7.23 -0.33 17.01
N VAL A 144 -6.48 0.38 17.87
CA VAL A 144 -5.37 -0.21 18.65
C VAL A 144 -5.88 -1.30 19.59
N VAL A 145 -6.99 -1.04 20.31
CA VAL A 145 -7.59 -2.06 21.20
C VAL A 145 -8.02 -3.29 20.41
N ALA A 146 -8.68 -3.11 19.26
CA ALA A 146 -9.07 -4.22 18.37
C ALA A 146 -7.86 -5.02 17.87
N PHE A 147 -6.77 -4.33 17.48
CA PHE A 147 -5.52 -4.95 17.09
C PHE A 147 -4.89 -5.77 18.22
N VAL A 148 -4.84 -5.21 19.43
CA VAL A 148 -4.29 -5.91 20.60
C VAL A 148 -5.11 -7.16 20.93
N ILE A 149 -6.45 -7.07 20.88
CA ILE A 149 -7.33 -8.24 21.08
C ILE A 149 -7.04 -9.31 20.04
N LEU A 150 -6.92 -8.96 18.76
CA LEU A 150 -6.57 -9.91 17.70
C LEU A 150 -5.20 -10.55 17.96
N PHE A 151 -4.21 -9.73 18.29
CA PHE A 151 -2.83 -10.19 18.49
C PHE A 151 -2.69 -11.13 19.68
N LEU A 152 -3.43 -10.88 20.77
CA LEU A 152 -3.44 -11.69 21.99
C LEU A 152 -4.43 -12.86 21.94
N ALA A 153 -5.14 -13.05 20.83
CA ALA A 153 -6.11 -14.15 20.71
C ALA A 153 -5.38 -15.52 20.79
N PRO A 154 -5.81 -16.44 21.66
CA PRO A 154 -5.14 -17.73 21.85
C PRO A 154 -5.02 -18.57 20.56
N GLY A 155 -5.97 -18.41 19.63
CA GLY A 155 -5.93 -19.07 18.32
C GLY A 155 -4.81 -18.57 17.40
N ASN A 156 -4.27 -17.38 17.67
CA ASN A 156 -3.19 -16.81 16.88
C ASN A 156 -1.88 -17.56 17.06
N ASP A 157 -1.54 -17.91 18.31
CA ASP A 157 -0.33 -18.69 18.62
C ASP A 157 -0.36 -20.07 17.94
N ILE A 158 -1.53 -20.74 17.96
CA ILE A 158 -1.72 -22.03 17.29
C ILE A 158 -1.55 -21.88 15.77
N ARG A 159 -2.11 -20.82 15.19
CA ARG A 159 -1.98 -20.55 13.76
C ARG A 159 -0.54 -20.26 13.37
N VAL A 160 0.14 -19.38 14.10
CA VAL A 160 1.55 -19.03 13.84
C VAL A 160 2.43 -20.28 13.94
N ALA A 161 2.27 -21.11 14.98
CA ALA A 161 3.02 -22.35 15.10
C ALA A 161 2.77 -23.30 13.91
N SER A 162 1.52 -23.43 13.47
CA SER A 162 1.18 -24.25 12.30
C SER A 162 1.75 -23.68 10.99
N GLU A 163 1.69 -22.37 10.79
CA GLU A 163 2.26 -21.72 9.62
C GLU A 163 3.78 -21.84 9.59
N VAL A 164 4.47 -21.60 10.71
CA VAL A 164 5.92 -21.79 10.84
C VAL A 164 6.30 -23.23 10.51
N GLN A 165 5.61 -24.22 11.11
CA GLN A 165 5.90 -25.62 10.85
C GLN A 165 5.70 -26.03 9.39
N ASN A 166 4.67 -25.49 8.72
CA ASN A 166 4.32 -25.89 7.36
C ASN A 166 5.12 -25.13 6.28
N TRP A 167 5.41 -23.84 6.50
CA TRP A 167 5.96 -22.96 5.48
C TRP A 167 7.38 -22.48 5.77
N MET A 168 7.75 -22.38 7.05
CA MET A 168 9.05 -21.83 7.49
C MET A 168 9.61 -22.61 8.67
N PRO A 169 9.88 -23.92 8.55
CA PRO A 169 10.26 -24.77 9.68
C PRO A 169 11.55 -24.32 10.40
N GLN A 170 12.43 -23.58 9.71
CA GLN A 170 13.67 -23.04 10.30
C GLN A 170 13.52 -21.60 10.80
N TYR A 171 12.30 -21.06 10.84
CA TYR A 171 12.06 -19.66 11.21
C TYR A 171 12.61 -19.31 12.59
N GLU A 172 12.45 -20.21 13.57
CA GLU A 172 12.91 -20.00 14.95
C GLU A 172 14.45 -20.06 15.09
N GLU A 173 15.15 -20.66 14.13
CA GLU A 173 16.61 -20.77 14.11
C GLU A 173 17.28 -19.49 13.56
N LEU A 174 16.53 -18.62 12.91
CA LEU A 174 17.05 -17.41 12.30
C LEU A 174 17.35 -16.34 13.33
N SER A 175 18.50 -15.69 13.19
CA SER A 175 18.80 -14.47 13.92
C SER A 175 17.90 -13.30 13.48
N PHE A 176 17.78 -12.28 14.31
CA PHE A 176 17.00 -11.08 13.98
C PHE A 176 17.45 -10.42 12.65
N GLY A 177 18.76 -10.43 12.37
CA GLY A 177 19.29 -9.88 11.11
C GLY A 177 18.85 -10.69 9.89
N GLU A 178 18.80 -12.02 10.01
CA GLU A 178 18.32 -12.92 8.95
C GLU A 178 16.82 -12.77 8.75
N HIS A 179 16.02 -12.65 9.81
CA HIS A 179 14.58 -12.34 9.67
C HIS A 179 14.35 -11.06 8.88
N LEU A 180 15.09 -9.99 9.22
CA LEU A 180 14.98 -8.73 8.52
C LEU A 180 15.39 -8.86 7.04
N PHE A 181 16.50 -9.57 6.78
CA PHE A 181 16.98 -9.82 5.43
C PHE A 181 15.97 -10.58 4.58
N VAL A 182 15.44 -11.69 5.09
CA VAL A 182 14.41 -12.49 4.42
C VAL A 182 13.15 -11.66 4.16
N THR A 183 12.72 -10.85 5.12
CA THR A 183 11.56 -9.97 4.97
C THR A 183 11.78 -8.94 3.85
N VAL A 184 12.95 -8.29 3.82
CA VAL A 184 13.29 -7.33 2.76
C VAL A 184 13.40 -8.02 1.41
N GLN A 185 14.04 -9.18 1.34
CA GLN A 185 14.16 -9.97 0.12
C GLN A 185 12.78 -10.38 -0.41
N TRP A 186 11.90 -10.85 0.45
CA TRP A 186 10.53 -11.23 0.11
C TRP A 186 9.74 -10.03 -0.41
N LEU A 187 9.79 -8.90 0.29
CA LEU A 187 9.14 -7.65 -0.13
C LEU A 187 9.62 -7.21 -1.53
N VAL A 188 10.93 -7.16 -1.73
CA VAL A 188 11.52 -6.72 -3.00
C VAL A 188 11.16 -7.69 -4.14
N SER A 189 11.20 -9.01 -3.88
CA SER A 189 10.78 -10.02 -4.85
C SER A 189 9.31 -9.91 -5.24
N SER A 190 8.42 -9.60 -4.29
CA SER A 190 7.00 -9.37 -4.58
C SER A 190 6.80 -8.20 -5.56
N PHE A 191 7.53 -7.09 -5.36
CA PHE A 191 7.49 -5.99 -6.32
C PHE A 191 8.14 -6.33 -7.66
N ALA A 192 9.23 -7.08 -7.66
CA ALA A 192 9.95 -7.48 -8.88
C ALA A 192 9.16 -8.47 -9.75
N ASN A 193 8.41 -9.37 -9.14
CA ASN A 193 7.74 -10.46 -9.85
C ASN A 193 6.24 -10.20 -10.05
N GLU A 194 5.51 -9.85 -8.98
CA GLU A 194 4.05 -9.75 -9.01
C GLU A 194 3.57 -8.34 -9.35
N ASN A 195 4.20 -7.31 -8.77
CA ASN A 195 3.73 -5.92 -8.84
C ASN A 195 4.50 -5.05 -9.82
N ARG A 196 5.41 -5.61 -10.62
CA ARG A 196 6.22 -4.84 -11.58
C ARG A 196 5.40 -4.07 -12.61
N LEU A 197 4.26 -4.61 -13.05
CA LEU A 197 3.38 -3.91 -13.99
C LEU A 197 2.66 -2.73 -13.35
N LEU A 198 2.36 -2.81 -12.05
CA LEU A 198 1.83 -1.69 -11.30
C LEU A 198 2.86 -0.55 -11.21
N LEU A 199 4.11 -0.88 -10.87
CA LEU A 199 5.20 0.10 -10.85
C LEU A 199 5.43 0.71 -12.23
N PHE A 200 5.43 -0.10 -13.28
CA PHE A 200 5.51 0.38 -14.67
C PHE A 200 4.40 1.38 -14.98
N GLY A 201 3.16 1.09 -14.59
CA GLY A 201 2.01 1.99 -14.76
C GLY A 201 2.21 3.32 -14.04
N ILE A 202 2.73 3.31 -12.81
CA ILE A 202 3.03 4.52 -12.03
C ILE A 202 4.12 5.35 -12.73
N TRP A 203 5.20 4.72 -13.19
CA TRP A 203 6.29 5.41 -13.90
C TRP A 203 5.82 6.00 -15.23
N LEU A 204 5.02 5.26 -15.99
CA LEU A 204 4.44 5.75 -17.23
C LEU A 204 3.52 6.97 -16.97
N ALA A 205 2.66 6.90 -15.96
CA ALA A 205 1.82 8.02 -15.56
C ALA A 205 2.66 9.24 -15.15
N GLY A 206 3.75 9.02 -14.40
CA GLY A 206 4.69 10.08 -14.04
C GLY A 206 5.38 10.72 -15.26
N ILE A 207 5.81 9.91 -16.23
CA ILE A 207 6.38 10.40 -17.49
C ILE A 207 5.38 11.24 -18.24
N LEU A 208 4.15 10.75 -18.43
CA LEU A 208 3.08 11.48 -19.12
C LEU A 208 2.75 12.80 -18.42
N HIS A 209 2.66 12.78 -17.08
CA HIS A 209 2.44 14.00 -16.31
C HIS A 209 3.54 15.05 -16.56
N ILE A 210 4.81 14.63 -16.55
CA ILE A 210 5.94 15.53 -16.81
C ILE A 210 5.95 16.02 -18.26
N ILE A 211 5.57 15.19 -19.22
CA ILE A 211 5.47 15.57 -20.64
C ILE A 211 4.42 16.66 -20.84
N CYS A 212 3.29 16.57 -20.13
CA CYS A 212 2.20 17.52 -20.23
C CYS A 212 2.48 18.89 -19.55
N LYS A 213 3.60 19.03 -18.83
CA LYS A 213 4.00 20.32 -18.24
C LYS A 213 4.45 21.31 -19.33
N ASN A 214 4.01 22.56 -19.20
CA ASN A 214 4.43 23.64 -20.09
C ASN A 214 5.91 24.00 -19.92
N GLU A 215 6.42 23.95 -18.66
CA GLU A 215 7.83 24.25 -18.35
C GLU A 215 8.48 23.03 -17.68
N ARG A 216 9.57 22.55 -18.25
CA ARG A 216 10.34 21.42 -17.74
C ARG A 216 11.66 21.90 -17.14
N LYS A 217 11.94 21.45 -15.91
CA LYS A 217 13.23 21.65 -15.24
C LYS A 217 14.18 20.51 -15.56
N ALA A 218 15.49 20.70 -15.40
CA ALA A 218 16.48 19.64 -15.56
C ALA A 218 16.16 18.41 -14.66
N SER A 219 15.62 18.64 -13.46
CA SER A 219 15.18 17.58 -12.57
C SER A 219 13.97 16.78 -13.11
N ASP A 220 13.15 17.35 -14.00
CA ASP A 220 12.03 16.65 -14.62
C ASP A 220 12.56 15.69 -15.72
N VAL A 221 13.55 16.14 -16.49
CA VAL A 221 14.24 15.29 -17.47
C VAL A 221 14.93 14.12 -16.79
N ALA A 222 15.65 14.36 -15.69
CA ALA A 222 16.28 13.29 -14.91
C ALA A 222 15.27 12.27 -14.39
N CYS A 223 14.10 12.71 -13.89
CA CYS A 223 13.03 11.80 -13.47
C CYS A 223 12.45 11.00 -14.63
N MET A 224 12.24 11.62 -15.79
CA MET A 224 11.76 10.90 -16.99
C MET A 224 12.75 9.83 -17.43
N THR A 225 14.05 10.16 -17.44
CA THR A 225 15.12 9.20 -17.80
C THR A 225 15.15 8.03 -16.83
N ALA A 226 15.12 8.30 -15.52
CA ALA A 226 15.09 7.26 -14.49
C ALA A 226 13.82 6.38 -14.61
N ALA A 227 12.64 7.00 -14.77
CA ALA A 227 11.39 6.29 -14.98
C ALA A 227 11.44 5.41 -16.24
N GLY A 228 12.04 5.90 -17.33
CA GLY A 228 12.24 5.15 -18.56
C GLY A 228 13.16 3.94 -18.36
N LEU A 229 14.27 4.11 -17.64
CA LEU A 229 15.21 3.02 -17.34
C LEU A 229 14.55 1.93 -16.46
N PHE A 230 13.84 2.31 -15.39
CA PHE A 230 13.13 1.35 -14.56
C PHE A 230 11.99 0.66 -15.32
N SER A 231 11.27 1.39 -16.17
CA SER A 231 10.23 0.83 -17.05
C SER A 231 10.80 -0.20 -18.03
N ALA A 232 11.93 0.11 -18.66
CA ALA A 232 12.61 -0.82 -19.55
C ALA A 232 13.04 -2.09 -18.80
N ALA A 233 13.67 -1.94 -17.62
CA ALA A 233 14.07 -3.07 -16.79
C ALA A 233 12.88 -3.93 -16.33
N ALA A 234 11.72 -3.33 -16.02
CA ALA A 234 10.52 -4.07 -15.67
C ALA A 234 9.95 -4.92 -16.83
N LEU A 235 10.21 -4.53 -18.06
CA LEU A 235 9.75 -5.25 -19.25
C LEU A 235 10.72 -6.33 -19.73
N LEU A 236 12.01 -6.26 -19.38
CA LEU A 236 13.03 -7.22 -19.81
C LEU A 236 12.72 -8.69 -19.46
N PRO A 237 12.11 -9.03 -18.31
CA PRO A 237 11.74 -10.41 -18.01
C PRO A 237 10.76 -11.02 -19.01
N PHE A 238 9.91 -10.23 -19.67
CA PHE A 238 9.03 -10.71 -20.74
C PHE A 238 9.79 -11.11 -22.00
N ALA A 239 10.99 -10.55 -22.19
CA ALA A 239 11.94 -10.95 -23.26
C ALA A 239 12.89 -12.08 -22.81
N GLY A 240 12.66 -12.70 -21.64
CA GLY A 240 13.51 -13.79 -21.11
C GLY A 240 14.74 -13.31 -20.33
N ILE A 241 14.92 -12.00 -20.15
CA ILE A 241 16.06 -11.43 -19.40
C ILE A 241 15.66 -11.27 -17.94
N LYS A 242 16.05 -12.22 -17.09
CA LYS A 242 15.59 -12.32 -15.70
C LYS A 242 16.46 -11.57 -14.68
N VAL A 243 17.60 -11.05 -15.06
CA VAL A 243 18.58 -10.42 -14.13
C VAL A 243 17.96 -9.30 -13.26
N PHE A 244 16.96 -8.61 -13.79
CA PHE A 244 16.25 -7.53 -13.07
C PHE A 244 15.04 -8.00 -12.25
N SER A 245 14.58 -9.23 -12.42
CA SER A 245 13.44 -9.77 -11.66
C SER A 245 13.86 -10.79 -10.61
N ASP A 246 15.02 -11.43 -10.80
CA ASP A 246 15.49 -12.49 -9.93
C ASP A 246 16.20 -11.91 -8.71
N CYS A 247 15.50 -11.89 -7.57
CA CYS A 247 16.04 -11.49 -6.28
C CYS A 247 16.46 -12.70 -5.42
N GLY A 248 16.54 -13.89 -6.00
CA GLY A 248 16.87 -15.11 -5.28
C GLY A 248 15.68 -15.79 -4.60
N LEU A 249 14.52 -15.14 -4.56
CA LEU A 249 13.28 -15.69 -4.00
C LEU A 249 12.17 -15.69 -5.05
N HIS A 250 11.68 -16.86 -5.42
CA HIS A 250 10.52 -17.01 -6.31
C HIS A 250 9.23 -17.08 -5.48
N ILE A 251 8.53 -15.96 -5.35
CA ILE A 251 7.29 -15.86 -4.55
C ILE A 251 6.08 -16.53 -5.23
N ALA A 252 6.13 -16.71 -6.56
CA ALA A 252 5.05 -17.35 -7.30
C ALA A 252 4.80 -18.81 -6.89
N ASP A 253 5.73 -19.42 -6.19
CA ASP A 253 5.57 -20.75 -5.63
C ASP A 253 5.22 -20.64 -4.13
N ILE A 254 3.93 -20.83 -3.82
CA ILE A 254 3.40 -20.84 -2.45
C ILE A 254 4.11 -21.92 -1.60
N THR A 255 4.82 -22.84 -2.24
CA THR A 255 5.54 -23.94 -1.60
C THR A 255 7.00 -23.61 -1.26
N VAL A 256 7.48 -22.38 -1.50
CA VAL A 256 8.86 -22.01 -1.15
C VAL A 256 9.03 -22.05 0.37
N ARG A 257 9.69 -23.09 0.85
CA ARG A 257 10.07 -23.20 2.25
C ARG A 257 11.28 -22.33 2.54
N LEU A 258 11.44 -21.93 3.80
CA LEU A 258 12.59 -21.12 4.22
C LEU A 258 13.95 -21.75 3.85
N GLU A 259 14.02 -23.09 3.82
CA GLU A 259 15.18 -23.85 3.36
C GLU A 259 15.60 -23.54 1.91
N GLN A 260 14.68 -23.03 1.09
CA GLN A 260 14.91 -22.66 -0.31
C GLN A 260 15.21 -21.17 -0.48
N VAL A 261 15.12 -20.40 0.60
CA VAL A 261 15.47 -18.98 0.58
C VAL A 261 16.98 -18.85 0.71
N PRO A 262 17.68 -18.25 -0.27
CA PRO A 262 19.13 -18.13 -0.18
C PRO A 262 19.52 -17.29 1.04
N ARG A 263 20.44 -17.80 1.84
CA ARG A 263 21.05 -17.06 2.93
C ARG A 263 21.93 -15.94 2.38
N ILE A 264 22.28 -14.97 3.22
CA ILE A 264 23.15 -13.84 2.81
C ILE A 264 24.43 -14.35 2.13
N GLU A 265 25.01 -15.41 2.65
CA GLU A 265 26.26 -16.02 2.15
C GLU A 265 26.10 -16.72 0.80
N GLU A 266 24.89 -17.16 0.46
CA GLU A 266 24.57 -17.91 -0.76
C GLU A 266 24.11 -16.99 -1.90
N MET A 267 23.88 -15.71 -1.62
CA MET A 267 23.41 -14.75 -2.60
C MET A 267 24.42 -14.50 -3.69
N GLN A 268 24.04 -14.82 -4.93
CA GLN A 268 24.85 -14.53 -6.11
C GLN A 268 24.88 -13.03 -6.41
N ALA A 269 25.91 -12.57 -7.11
CA ALA A 269 26.07 -11.17 -7.50
C ALA A 269 24.85 -10.64 -8.30
N ALA A 270 24.25 -11.48 -9.16
CA ALA A 270 23.04 -11.12 -9.91
C ALA A 270 21.85 -10.83 -9.01
N ASN A 271 21.67 -11.62 -7.93
CA ASN A 271 20.58 -11.45 -6.98
C ASN A 271 20.77 -10.17 -6.15
N TRP A 272 22.00 -9.89 -5.72
CA TRP A 272 22.33 -8.62 -5.05
C TRP A 272 22.07 -7.42 -5.94
N PHE A 273 22.48 -7.50 -7.22
CA PHE A 273 22.21 -6.46 -8.19
C PHE A 273 20.70 -6.24 -8.38
N ALA A 274 19.93 -7.31 -8.57
CA ALA A 274 18.48 -7.22 -8.73
C ALA A 274 17.81 -6.61 -7.49
N MET A 275 18.21 -7.05 -6.29
CA MET A 275 17.69 -6.52 -5.03
C MET A 275 17.97 -5.03 -4.88
N CYS A 276 19.22 -4.60 -5.08
CA CYS A 276 19.60 -3.19 -5.04
C CYS A 276 18.86 -2.35 -6.09
N TRP A 277 18.71 -2.90 -7.31
CA TRP A 277 17.97 -2.25 -8.40
C TRP A 277 16.52 -1.98 -8.01
N TRP A 278 15.83 -2.97 -7.47
CA TRP A 278 14.43 -2.82 -7.09
C TRP A 278 14.23 -1.96 -5.84
N ILE A 279 15.15 -1.99 -4.89
CA ILE A 279 15.14 -1.04 -3.77
C ILE A 279 15.26 0.40 -4.31
N ALA A 280 16.19 0.63 -5.23
CA ALA A 280 16.34 1.93 -5.88
C ALA A 280 15.08 2.33 -6.66
N ALA A 281 14.44 1.40 -7.36
CA ALA A 281 13.20 1.62 -8.09
C ALA A 281 12.04 1.99 -7.15
N LEU A 282 11.90 1.34 -6.00
CA LEU A 282 10.88 1.65 -4.99
C LEU A 282 11.12 3.05 -4.37
N LEU A 283 12.35 3.36 -3.99
CA LEU A 283 12.71 4.70 -3.49
C LEU A 283 12.45 5.77 -4.54
N PHE A 284 12.82 5.51 -5.78
CA PHE A 284 12.52 6.41 -6.90
C PHE A 284 11.02 6.60 -7.10
N THR A 285 10.22 5.54 -6.97
CA THR A 285 8.76 5.63 -7.07
C THR A 285 8.19 6.58 -6.02
N CYS A 286 8.66 6.48 -4.78
CA CYS A 286 8.28 7.43 -3.72
C CYS A 286 8.66 8.88 -4.07
N ILE A 287 9.89 9.10 -4.59
CA ILE A 287 10.35 10.42 -5.02
C ILE A 287 9.51 10.96 -6.19
N LEU A 288 9.18 10.11 -7.16
CA LEU A 288 8.37 10.47 -8.32
C LEU A 288 6.95 10.87 -7.89
N ILE A 289 6.31 10.07 -7.04
CA ILE A 289 5.00 10.36 -6.48
C ILE A 289 5.05 11.69 -5.73
N TRP A 290 6.04 11.89 -4.87
CA TRP A 290 6.22 13.17 -4.16
C TRP A 290 6.39 14.36 -5.10
N LYS A 291 7.19 14.20 -6.15
CA LYS A 291 7.45 15.26 -7.12
C LYS A 291 6.23 15.60 -7.96
N VAL A 292 5.43 14.61 -8.34
CA VAL A 292 4.19 14.79 -9.11
C VAL A 292 3.11 15.41 -8.24
N SER A 293 3.04 15.02 -6.96
CA SER A 293 2.03 15.48 -6.00
C SER A 293 2.35 16.83 -5.32
N LYS A 294 3.32 17.56 -5.77
CA LYS A 294 4.04 18.73 -5.20
C LYS A 294 3.27 19.75 -4.33
N HIS A 295 1.97 19.69 -4.24
CA HIS A 295 1.16 20.51 -3.34
C HIS A 295 0.32 19.69 -2.36
N ASN A 296 0.36 18.38 -2.47
CA ASN A 296 -0.33 17.48 -1.56
C ASN A 296 0.68 16.47 -1.02
N VAL A 297 1.24 16.75 0.16
CA VAL A 297 2.01 15.81 1.01
C VAL A 297 1.26 14.47 1.22
N VAL A 298 0.05 14.43 0.81
CA VAL A 298 -1.04 13.53 0.87
C VAL A 298 -0.97 12.32 -0.04
N LEU A 299 -0.45 12.46 -1.23
CA LEU A 299 -0.23 11.32 -2.13
C LEU A 299 1.02 10.52 -1.74
N MET A 300 1.70 10.92 -0.65
CA MET A 300 2.86 10.19 -0.10
C MET A 300 2.49 9.18 1.00
N LEU A 301 1.33 9.29 1.59
CA LEU A 301 0.79 8.33 2.55
C LEU A 301 -0.18 7.37 1.87
#